data_3486ac9639d37ef4f1944109a7508d28
#
_entry.id   3486ac9639d37ef4f1944109a7508d28
#
_cell.length_a   1.000
_cell.length_b   1.000
_cell.length_c   1.000
_cell.angle_alpha   90.00
_cell.angle_beta   90.00
_cell.angle_gamma   90.00
#
_symmetry.space_group_name_H-M   'P 1'
#
loop_
_entity.id
_entity.type
_entity.pdbx_description
1 polymer ?
#
loop_
_entity_poly.entity_id
_entity_poly.type
_entity_poly.pdbx_seq_one_letter_code
_entity_poly.pdbx_strand_id
1 'polypeptide(L)'
;MKKTLLLGVSLLCSVFIMATEVPFQKAEIKSIMRKVADWQIANPHPAPEHDDLNWPQGALYVGMVDWAELAEKEDNDDTYYKWLTRIGRRNCWQPDKRFYHADDIAVSQSFLDLYRKYKDEAMIIPTLARTEWIVNHPSEGSFELVEGDLKTLERWTWCDALFMAPPVYAKLYMLT
;
A
#
# COMPACT_ATOMS: atom_id res chain seq x y z
N MET A 1 -14.79 -60.83 -57.11
CA MET A 1 -14.52 -60.48 -55.72
C MET A 1 -13.95 -59.04 -55.70
N LYS A 2 -14.78 -58.05 -55.36
CA LYS A 2 -14.39 -56.64 -55.31
C LYS A 2 -13.98 -56.32 -53.86
N LYS A 3 -12.72 -55.94 -53.67
CA LYS A 3 -12.22 -55.47 -52.39
C LYS A 3 -12.52 -53.95 -52.28
N THR A 4 -13.39 -53.60 -51.38
CA THR A 4 -13.73 -52.22 -51.06
C THR A 4 -12.70 -51.70 -50.10
N LEU A 5 -11.94 -50.69 -50.53
CA LEU A 5 -10.94 -49.95 -49.72
C LEU A 5 -11.71 -48.89 -48.93
N LEU A 6 -11.82 -49.08 -47.61
CA LEU A 6 -12.35 -48.03 -46.73
C LEU A 6 -11.18 -47.03 -46.45
N LEU A 7 -11.28 -45.85 -47.04
CA LEU A 7 -10.48 -44.71 -46.62
C LEU A 7 -11.07 -44.13 -45.34
N GLY A 8 -10.41 -44.34 -44.22
CA GLY A 8 -10.69 -43.65 -42.97
C GLY A 8 -10.23 -42.22 -43.04
N VAL A 9 -11.14 -41.29 -43.16
CA VAL A 9 -10.84 -39.86 -42.98
C VAL A 9 -10.71 -39.60 -41.50
N SER A 10 -9.45 -39.51 -41.04
CA SER A 10 -9.14 -39.07 -39.68
C SER A 10 -9.34 -37.57 -39.62
N LEU A 11 -10.48 -37.13 -39.06
CA LEU A 11 -10.77 -35.73 -38.78
C LEU A 11 -9.92 -35.35 -37.58
N LEU A 12 -8.73 -34.78 -37.82
CA LEU A 12 -7.95 -34.11 -36.79
C LEU A 12 -8.73 -32.85 -36.39
N CYS A 13 -9.53 -32.96 -35.35
CA CYS A 13 -9.99 -31.80 -34.62
C CYS A 13 -8.78 -31.15 -33.95
N SER A 14 -8.16 -30.19 -34.63
CA SER A 14 -7.24 -29.25 -34.02
C SER A 14 -8.06 -28.42 -33.03
N VAL A 15 -8.09 -28.84 -31.79
CA VAL A 15 -8.56 -28.00 -30.70
C VAL A 15 -7.53 -26.86 -30.61
N PHE A 16 -7.80 -25.74 -31.29
CA PHE A 16 -7.17 -24.51 -30.96
C PHE A 16 -7.56 -24.20 -29.51
N ILE A 17 -6.69 -24.55 -28.58
CA ILE A 17 -6.69 -23.96 -27.26
C ILE A 17 -6.38 -22.48 -27.55
N MET A 18 -7.43 -21.70 -27.69
CA MET A 18 -7.30 -20.25 -27.52
C MET A 18 -6.76 -20.10 -26.10
N ALA A 19 -5.45 -19.91 -26.00
CA ALA A 19 -4.88 -19.33 -24.80
C ALA A 19 -5.71 -18.08 -24.58
N THR A 20 -6.60 -18.10 -23.58
CA THR A 20 -7.30 -16.91 -23.17
C THR A 20 -6.18 -15.91 -22.90
N GLU A 21 -6.09 -14.89 -23.76
CA GLU A 21 -5.13 -13.79 -23.54
C GLU A 21 -5.30 -13.41 -22.08
N VAL A 22 -4.17 -13.33 -21.37
CA VAL A 22 -4.18 -12.84 -19.99
C VAL A 22 -4.98 -11.54 -20.05
N PRO A 23 -6.11 -11.42 -19.33
CA PRO A 23 -7.10 -10.38 -19.59
C PRO A 23 -6.56 -8.96 -19.39
N PHE A 24 -5.27 -8.85 -18.98
CA PHE A 24 -4.62 -7.56 -18.73
C PHE A 24 -3.20 -7.59 -19.28
N GLN A 25 -2.96 -6.84 -20.33
CA GLN A 25 -1.61 -6.54 -20.80
C GLN A 25 -0.95 -5.53 -19.84
N LYS A 26 0.38 -5.61 -19.69
CA LYS A 26 1.14 -4.69 -18.81
C LYS A 26 0.78 -3.22 -19.05
N ALA A 27 0.64 -2.82 -20.31
CA ALA A 27 0.29 -1.45 -20.70
C ALA A 27 -1.14 -1.06 -20.26
N GLU A 28 -2.08 -2.00 -20.32
CA GLU A 28 -3.46 -1.77 -19.86
C GLU A 28 -3.53 -1.64 -18.34
N ILE A 29 -2.83 -2.51 -17.61
CA ILE A 29 -2.71 -2.43 -16.14
C ILE A 29 -2.14 -1.06 -15.76
N LYS A 30 -1.01 -0.66 -16.37
CA LYS A 30 -0.38 0.63 -16.12
C LYS A 30 -1.32 1.81 -16.40
N SER A 31 -2.09 1.72 -17.50
CA SER A 31 -3.10 2.74 -17.85
C SER A 31 -4.20 2.86 -16.81
N ILE A 32 -4.68 1.72 -16.27
CA ILE A 32 -5.69 1.70 -15.21
C ILE A 32 -5.12 2.29 -13.91
N MET A 33 -3.92 1.87 -13.53
CA MET A 33 -3.24 2.40 -12.33
C MET A 33 -3.10 3.92 -12.41
N ARG A 34 -2.67 4.45 -13.56
CA ARG A 34 -2.59 5.91 -13.79
C ARG A 34 -3.94 6.58 -13.62
N LYS A 35 -4.99 6.06 -14.24
CA LYS A 35 -6.35 6.64 -14.12
C LYS A 35 -6.83 6.69 -12.67
N VAL A 36 -6.58 5.63 -11.91
CA VAL A 36 -6.95 5.57 -10.48
C VAL A 36 -6.15 6.59 -9.68
N ALA A 37 -4.83 6.67 -9.90
CA ALA A 37 -3.97 7.61 -9.19
C ALA A 37 -4.32 9.07 -9.52
N ASP A 38 -4.54 9.39 -10.80
CA ASP A 38 -4.95 10.72 -11.25
C ASP A 38 -6.32 11.12 -10.66
N TRP A 39 -7.26 10.17 -10.65
CA TRP A 39 -8.58 10.41 -10.04
C TRP A 39 -8.44 10.70 -8.54
N GLN A 40 -7.61 9.95 -7.83
CA GLN A 40 -7.40 10.14 -6.40
C GLN A 40 -6.79 11.51 -6.08
N ILE A 41 -5.85 11.99 -6.90
CA ILE A 41 -5.29 13.33 -6.74
C ILE A 41 -6.32 14.43 -7.03
N ALA A 42 -7.13 14.23 -8.07
CA ALA A 42 -8.16 15.20 -8.49
C ALA A 42 -9.37 15.24 -7.54
N ASN A 43 -9.62 14.15 -6.80
CA ASN A 43 -10.74 14.00 -5.88
C ASN A 43 -10.23 13.77 -4.46
N PRO A 44 -9.61 14.78 -3.83
CA PRO A 44 -9.13 14.63 -2.48
C PRO A 44 -10.30 14.34 -1.56
N HIS A 45 -10.01 13.55 -0.54
CA HIS A 45 -11.01 13.12 0.42
C HIS A 45 -11.74 14.33 1.04
N PRO A 46 -13.08 14.36 1.07
CA PRO A 46 -13.81 15.41 1.77
C PRO A 46 -13.60 15.22 3.28
N ALA A 47 -12.73 16.04 3.87
CA ALA A 47 -12.56 16.11 5.33
C ALA A 47 -13.92 16.40 6.02
N PRO A 48 -14.13 16.08 7.30
CA PRO A 48 -13.14 15.83 8.36
C PRO A 48 -13.08 14.38 8.88
N GLU A 49 -13.89 13.47 8.36
CA GLU A 49 -14.04 12.12 8.91
C GLU A 49 -12.84 11.21 8.61
N HIS A 50 -12.09 11.54 7.58
CA HIS A 50 -10.88 10.82 7.19
C HIS A 50 -9.78 11.83 6.89
N ASP A 51 -9.12 12.31 7.94
CA ASP A 51 -7.97 13.18 7.76
C ASP A 51 -6.81 12.43 7.05
N ASP A 52 -5.82 13.18 6.62
CA ASP A 52 -4.68 12.65 5.87
C ASP A 52 -3.93 11.52 6.56
N LEU A 53 -4.03 11.40 7.87
CA LEU A 53 -3.25 10.48 8.68
C LEU A 53 -4.01 9.21 9.05
N ASN A 54 -5.32 9.16 8.77
CA ASN A 54 -6.17 8.02 9.07
C ASN A 54 -5.74 6.78 8.25
N TRP A 55 -5.96 5.59 8.78
CA TRP A 55 -5.52 4.33 8.20
C TRP A 55 -5.93 4.10 6.73
N PRO A 56 -7.14 4.48 6.25
CA PRO A 56 -7.47 4.31 4.83
C PRO A 56 -6.55 5.12 3.93
N GLN A 57 -6.17 6.32 4.37
CA GLN A 57 -5.21 7.17 3.67
C GLN A 57 -3.80 6.56 3.75
N GLY A 58 -3.41 6.06 4.91
CA GLY A 58 -2.14 5.33 5.07
C GLY A 58 -2.01 4.17 4.08
N ALA A 59 -3.06 3.34 3.96
CA ALA A 59 -3.09 2.24 3.00
C ALA A 59 -3.04 2.71 1.54
N LEU A 60 -3.80 3.78 1.20
CA LEU A 60 -3.75 4.40 -0.12
C LEU A 60 -2.34 4.89 -0.46
N TYR A 61 -1.66 5.57 0.47
CA TYR A 61 -0.35 6.16 0.20
C TYR A 61 0.73 5.11 -0.04
N VAL A 62 0.63 3.92 0.54
CA VAL A 62 1.54 2.80 0.21
C VAL A 62 1.45 2.47 -1.28
N GLY A 63 0.25 2.26 -1.80
CA GLY A 63 0.06 2.01 -3.23
C GLY A 63 0.45 3.21 -4.12
N MET A 64 0.25 4.44 -3.61
CA MET A 64 0.62 5.65 -4.35
C MET A 64 2.14 5.86 -4.40
N VAL A 65 2.90 5.39 -3.40
CA VAL A 65 4.38 5.39 -3.45
C VAL A 65 4.88 4.42 -4.52
N ASP A 66 4.35 3.20 -4.55
CA ASP A 66 4.73 2.21 -5.57
C ASP A 66 4.40 2.71 -6.98
N TRP A 67 3.23 3.34 -7.14
CA TRP A 67 2.87 3.99 -8.39
C TRP A 67 3.80 5.16 -8.74
N ALA A 68 4.16 6.00 -7.76
CA ALA A 68 5.07 7.13 -7.97
C ALA A 68 6.46 6.68 -8.44
N GLU A 69 6.97 5.57 -7.87
CA GLU A 69 8.25 4.98 -8.30
C GLU A 69 8.19 4.50 -9.75
N LEU A 70 7.10 3.82 -10.11
CA LEU A 70 6.90 3.34 -11.49
C LEU A 70 6.76 4.48 -12.49
N ALA A 71 5.97 5.51 -12.15
CA ALA A 71 5.71 6.66 -13.02
C ALA A 71 6.98 7.51 -13.23
N GLU A 72 7.75 7.73 -12.17
CA GLU A 72 9.04 8.44 -12.29
C GLU A 72 10.02 7.65 -13.15
N LYS A 73 10.15 6.34 -12.90
CA LYS A 73 11.11 5.48 -13.59
C LYS A 73 10.80 5.30 -15.08
N GLU A 74 9.53 5.10 -15.44
CA GLU A 74 9.15 4.77 -16.81
C GLU A 74 8.72 5.98 -17.62
N ASP A 75 8.16 7.02 -16.98
CA ASP A 75 7.54 8.18 -17.66
C ASP A 75 8.23 9.51 -17.28
N ASN A 76 9.23 9.50 -16.40
CA ASN A 76 9.86 10.70 -15.82
C ASN A 76 8.84 11.64 -15.17
N ASP A 77 7.82 11.07 -14.51
CA ASP A 77 6.68 11.78 -13.93
C ASP A 77 6.77 11.75 -12.40
N ASP A 78 7.15 12.88 -11.79
CA ASP A 78 7.29 13.05 -10.35
C ASP A 78 6.04 13.61 -9.64
N THR A 79 4.93 13.73 -10.37
CA THR A 79 3.67 14.33 -9.89
C THR A 79 3.18 13.67 -8.61
N TYR A 80 3.22 12.34 -8.54
CA TYR A 80 2.72 11.57 -7.41
C TYR A 80 3.62 11.70 -6.18
N TYR A 81 4.92 11.72 -6.36
CA TYR A 81 5.88 12.03 -5.29
C TYR A 81 5.69 13.43 -4.74
N LYS A 82 5.48 14.43 -5.59
CA LYS A 82 5.17 15.79 -5.15
C LYS A 82 3.86 15.87 -4.37
N TRP A 83 2.85 15.11 -4.78
CA TRP A 83 1.58 15.03 -4.07
C TRP A 83 1.75 14.43 -2.67
N LEU A 84 2.41 13.28 -2.54
CA LEU A 84 2.71 12.61 -1.26
C LEU A 84 3.55 13.52 -0.34
N THR A 85 4.56 14.18 -0.89
CA THR A 85 5.42 15.10 -0.13
C THR A 85 4.63 16.30 0.42
N ARG A 86 3.66 16.83 -0.32
CA ARG A 86 2.78 17.89 0.19
C ARG A 86 1.93 17.42 1.37
N ILE A 87 1.42 16.19 1.33
CA ILE A 87 0.68 15.58 2.44
C ILE A 87 1.57 15.47 3.67
N GLY A 88 2.74 14.89 3.54
CA GLY A 88 3.68 14.75 4.65
C GLY A 88 4.05 16.11 5.26
N ARG A 89 4.38 17.10 4.45
CA ARG A 89 4.76 18.45 4.92
C ARG A 89 3.64 19.16 5.68
N ARG A 90 2.40 19.13 5.17
CA ARG A 90 1.27 19.81 5.86
C ARG A 90 0.91 19.16 7.19
N ASN A 91 1.26 17.88 7.36
CA ASN A 91 1.06 17.11 8.60
C ASN A 91 2.36 16.99 9.44
N CYS A 92 3.41 17.74 9.10
CA CYS A 92 4.70 17.70 9.78
C CYS A 92 5.26 16.27 9.92
N TRP A 93 4.93 15.38 8.99
CA TRP A 93 5.36 13.98 8.94
C TRP A 93 4.93 13.16 10.18
N GLN A 94 3.94 13.64 10.92
CA GLN A 94 3.47 12.99 12.13
C GLN A 94 2.62 11.75 11.80
N PRO A 95 2.77 10.65 12.55
CA PRO A 95 1.74 9.62 12.63
C PRO A 95 0.45 10.19 13.25
N ASP A 96 -0.68 9.48 13.13
CA ASP A 96 -1.95 9.94 13.69
C ASP A 96 -1.99 9.86 15.24
N LYS A 97 -3.09 10.18 15.86
CA LYS A 97 -3.26 10.61 17.26
C LYS A 97 -3.12 9.49 18.31
N ARG A 98 -3.63 8.28 18.03
CA ARG A 98 -3.65 7.15 18.97
C ARG A 98 -2.27 6.51 19.06
N PHE A 99 -1.59 6.73 20.16
CA PHE A 99 -0.15 6.52 20.27
C PHE A 99 0.29 5.07 20.01
N TYR A 100 -0.46 4.09 20.56
CA TYR A 100 -0.16 2.67 20.44
C TYR A 100 -0.92 1.95 19.32
N HIS A 101 -1.89 2.63 18.69
CA HIS A 101 -2.77 1.98 17.73
C HIS A 101 -2.04 1.74 16.40
N ALA A 102 -2.18 0.50 15.87
CA ALA A 102 -1.53 0.12 14.63
C ALA A 102 -1.95 0.99 13.42
N ASP A 103 -3.23 1.34 13.34
CA ASP A 103 -3.75 2.19 12.27
C ASP A 103 -3.07 3.55 12.21
N ASP A 104 -2.80 4.12 13.38
CA ASP A 104 -2.33 5.49 13.50
C ASP A 104 -0.84 5.65 13.13
N ILE A 105 -0.10 4.56 13.02
CA ILE A 105 1.28 4.56 12.51
C ILE A 105 1.35 4.16 11.03
N ALA A 106 0.26 3.67 10.43
CA ALA A 106 0.25 3.13 9.07
C ALA A 106 0.77 4.12 8.02
N VAL A 107 0.41 5.41 8.13
CA VAL A 107 0.84 6.47 7.23
C VAL A 107 2.37 6.62 7.18
N SER A 108 3.04 6.26 8.27
CA SER A 108 4.51 6.32 8.36
C SER A 108 5.21 5.38 7.38
N GLN A 109 4.54 4.33 6.88
CA GLN A 109 5.13 3.50 5.83
C GLN A 109 5.56 4.34 4.63
N SER A 110 4.67 5.20 4.16
CA SER A 110 4.93 6.07 3.01
C SER A 110 5.89 7.19 3.33
N PHE A 111 5.86 7.75 4.55
CA PHE A 111 6.82 8.76 4.97
C PHE A 111 8.25 8.22 5.02
N LEU A 112 8.43 6.96 5.45
CA LEU A 112 9.71 6.29 5.45
C LEU A 112 10.21 5.96 4.02
N ASP A 113 9.33 5.63 3.10
CA ASP A 113 9.69 5.45 1.70
C ASP A 113 10.13 6.78 1.06
N LEU A 114 9.46 7.88 1.39
CA LEU A 114 9.87 9.22 0.97
C LEU A 114 11.23 9.60 1.59
N TYR A 115 11.46 9.28 2.86
CA TYR A 115 12.78 9.45 3.48
C TYR A 115 13.85 8.63 2.77
N ARG A 116 13.59 7.37 2.43
CA ARG A 116 14.51 6.53 1.66
C ARG A 116 14.95 7.22 0.36
N LYS A 117 14.01 7.91 -0.32
CA LYS A 117 14.26 8.62 -1.57
C LYS A 117 14.98 9.96 -1.38
N TYR A 118 14.49 10.79 -0.48
CA TYR A 118 14.92 12.20 -0.39
C TYR A 118 15.96 12.48 0.68
N LYS A 119 16.11 11.58 1.66
CA LYS A 119 17.06 11.73 2.79
C LYS A 119 16.83 13.00 3.61
N ASP A 120 15.61 13.51 3.68
CA ASP A 120 15.21 14.63 4.52
C ASP A 120 14.81 14.10 5.91
N GLU A 121 15.60 14.39 6.92
CA GLU A 121 15.44 13.92 8.29
C GLU A 121 14.07 14.27 8.89
N ALA A 122 13.45 15.35 8.45
CA ALA A 122 12.09 15.70 8.89
C ALA A 122 11.07 14.58 8.62
N MET A 123 11.30 13.75 7.61
CA MET A 123 10.39 12.68 7.20
C MET A 123 10.43 11.46 8.11
N ILE A 124 11.54 11.20 8.81
CA ILE A 124 11.73 10.01 9.65
C ILE A 124 11.61 10.32 11.15
N ILE A 125 12.06 11.50 11.59
CA ILE A 125 12.16 11.85 13.02
C ILE A 125 10.88 11.62 13.79
N PRO A 126 9.66 12.02 13.34
CA PRO A 126 8.45 11.83 14.14
C PRO A 126 8.10 10.35 14.33
N THR A 127 8.28 9.53 13.30
CA THR A 127 8.04 8.09 13.38
C THR A 127 9.06 7.39 14.27
N LEU A 128 10.32 7.77 14.16
CA LEU A 128 11.41 7.23 15.00
C LEU A 128 11.15 7.56 16.47
N ALA A 129 10.86 8.82 16.79
CA ALA A 129 10.59 9.26 18.16
C ALA A 129 9.39 8.53 18.79
N ARG A 130 8.29 8.34 18.03
CA ARG A 130 7.14 7.55 18.49
C ARG A 130 7.54 6.09 18.73
N THR A 131 8.30 5.50 17.82
CA THR A 131 8.72 4.10 17.93
C THR A 131 9.62 3.89 19.16
N GLU A 132 10.60 4.75 19.37
CA GLU A 132 11.47 4.73 20.55
C GLU A 132 10.66 4.86 21.84
N TRP A 133 9.67 5.74 21.86
CA TRP A 133 8.78 5.87 23.01
C TRP A 133 8.02 4.56 23.27
N ILE A 134 7.38 3.96 22.27
CA ILE A 134 6.58 2.75 22.40
C ILE A 134 7.44 1.58 22.89
N VAL A 135 8.68 1.45 22.40
CA VAL A 135 9.61 0.40 22.83
C VAL A 135 9.96 0.55 24.31
N ASN A 136 10.18 1.78 24.77
CA ASN A 136 10.56 2.04 26.16
C ASN A 136 9.35 2.10 27.11
N HIS A 137 8.14 2.30 26.59
CA HIS A 137 6.90 2.41 27.36
C HIS A 137 5.79 1.61 26.65
N PRO A 138 5.88 0.26 26.64
CA PRO A 138 4.89 -0.58 25.98
C PRO A 138 3.52 -0.44 26.64
N SER A 139 2.45 -0.53 25.84
CA SER A 139 1.10 -0.57 26.38
C SER A 139 0.92 -1.76 27.34
N GLU A 140 0.24 -1.52 28.45
CA GLU A 140 -0.11 -2.54 29.45
C GLU A 140 -1.45 -3.24 29.13
N GLY A 141 -2.07 -2.92 27.99
CA GLY A 141 -3.36 -3.50 27.55
C GLY A 141 -3.29 -5.03 27.40
N SER A 142 -4.44 -5.68 27.48
CA SER A 142 -4.57 -7.13 27.24
C SER A 142 -4.27 -7.48 25.78
N PHE A 143 -3.77 -8.71 25.56
CA PHE A 143 -3.69 -9.31 24.22
C PHE A 143 -5.03 -9.92 23.77
N GLU A 144 -6.00 -10.01 24.68
CA GLU A 144 -7.33 -10.49 24.32
C GLU A 144 -8.16 -9.34 23.77
N LEU A 145 -8.75 -9.55 22.59
CA LEU A 145 -9.70 -8.61 22.03
C LEU A 145 -10.98 -8.65 22.85
N VAL A 146 -11.34 -7.51 23.43
CA VAL A 146 -12.61 -7.32 24.14
C VAL A 146 -13.43 -6.30 23.35
N GLU A 147 -14.57 -6.72 22.83
CA GLU A 147 -15.45 -5.86 22.07
C GLU A 147 -15.91 -4.66 22.92
N GLY A 148 -15.73 -3.46 22.36
CA GLY A 148 -16.06 -2.19 23.05
C GLY A 148 -14.95 -1.66 23.97
N ASP A 149 -13.89 -2.44 24.26
CA ASP A 149 -12.72 -1.93 24.97
C ASP A 149 -11.60 -1.51 24.01
N LEU A 150 -11.50 -0.21 23.75
CA LEU A 150 -10.51 0.37 22.85
C LEU A 150 -9.06 0.15 23.28
N LYS A 151 -8.80 -0.12 24.57
CA LYS A 151 -7.44 -0.42 25.06
C LYS A 151 -6.90 -1.73 24.50
N THR A 152 -7.77 -2.68 24.17
CA THR A 152 -7.35 -3.94 23.57
C THR A 152 -6.77 -3.76 22.17
N LEU A 153 -7.10 -2.68 21.48
CA LEU A 153 -6.57 -2.34 20.17
C LEU A 153 -5.11 -1.83 20.23
N GLU A 154 -4.66 -1.36 21.38
CA GLU A 154 -3.28 -0.90 21.59
C GLU A 154 -2.25 -2.05 21.49
N ARG A 155 -2.70 -3.31 21.59
CA ARG A 155 -1.88 -4.51 21.48
C ARG A 155 -2.03 -5.22 20.14
N TRP A 156 -2.61 -4.53 19.14
CA TRP A 156 -2.74 -4.98 17.76
C TRP A 156 -3.48 -6.30 17.62
N THR A 157 -4.60 -6.40 18.28
CA THR A 157 -5.42 -7.61 18.38
C THR A 157 -6.21 -7.92 17.11
N TRP A 158 -6.29 -6.98 16.17
CA TRP A 158 -6.92 -7.17 14.87
C TRP A 158 -5.89 -7.61 13.82
N CYS A 159 -6.31 -8.47 12.88
CA CYS A 159 -5.40 -9.05 11.88
C CYS A 159 -4.83 -8.01 10.89
N ASP A 160 -5.56 -6.94 10.61
CA ASP A 160 -5.12 -5.83 9.74
C ASP A 160 -3.96 -5.03 10.35
N ALA A 161 -3.79 -5.08 11.67
CA ALA A 161 -2.63 -4.50 12.32
C ALA A 161 -1.30 -5.00 11.74
N LEU A 162 -1.27 -6.24 11.20
CA LEU A 162 -0.09 -6.81 10.53
C LEU A 162 0.31 -6.05 9.26
N PHE A 163 -0.64 -5.40 8.60
CA PHE A 163 -0.35 -4.51 7.48
C PHE A 163 0.05 -3.11 7.96
N MET A 164 -0.54 -2.63 9.05
CA MET A 164 -0.41 -1.24 9.50
C MET A 164 0.94 -0.94 10.16
N ALA A 165 1.31 -1.66 11.22
CA ALA A 165 2.44 -1.31 12.06
C ALA A 165 3.74 -2.09 11.78
N PRO A 166 3.78 -3.42 11.66
CA PRO A 166 5.02 -4.16 11.46
C PRO A 166 5.87 -3.69 10.28
N PRO A 167 5.31 -3.32 9.10
CA PRO A 167 6.11 -2.79 8.01
C PRO A 167 6.81 -1.48 8.34
N VAL A 168 6.23 -0.63 9.21
CA VAL A 168 6.86 0.61 9.67
C VAL A 168 8.14 0.29 10.43
N TYR A 169 8.07 -0.63 11.39
CA TYR A 169 9.24 -1.01 12.19
C TYR A 169 10.31 -1.71 11.38
N ALA A 170 9.91 -2.56 10.43
CA ALA A 170 10.85 -3.19 9.50
C ALA A 170 11.57 -2.15 8.64
N LYS A 171 10.84 -1.15 8.11
CA LYS A 171 11.44 -0.03 7.34
C LYS A 171 12.36 0.82 8.21
N LEU A 172 11.96 1.16 9.44
CA LEU A 172 12.82 1.89 10.37
C LEU A 172 14.13 1.16 10.61
N TYR A 173 14.07 -0.14 10.95
CA TYR A 173 15.27 -0.96 11.16
C TYR A 173 16.23 -0.94 9.95
N MET A 174 15.67 -0.91 8.75
CA MET A 174 16.49 -0.87 7.51
C MET A 174 17.09 0.52 7.22
N LEU A 175 16.55 1.58 7.84
CA LEU A 175 16.91 2.97 7.54
C LEU A 175 17.78 3.61 8.61
N THR A 176 17.82 3.00 9.80
CA THR A 176 18.63 3.44 10.96
C THR A 176 19.72 2.44 11.31
#